data_35ffdbbd3c9389cd91b4da802e1e7ccb
#
_entry.id   35ffdbbd3c9389cd91b4da802e1e7ccb
#
_cell.length_a   1.000
_cell.length_b   1.000
_cell.length_c   1.000
_cell.angle_alpha   90.00
_cell.angle_beta   90.00
_cell.angle_gamma   90.00
#
_symmetry.space_group_name_H-M   'P 1'
#
loop_
_entity.id
_entity.type
_entity.pdbx_description
1 polymer ?
#
loop_
_entity_poly.entity_id
_entity_poly.type
_entity_poly.pdbx_seq_one_letter_code
_entity_poly.pdbx_strand_id
1 'polypeptide(L)'
;MATDFPSTFEEQSCMKMVGYDMTANATKALFEKTLFKPTDVDVIELHDCFSANEMLTYEALGLCAPGKAGELIDRGDNTYGGKYVVNPSGGLISKGHPLGATGTNSYSTEL
;
A
#
# COMPACT_ATOMS: atom_id res chain seq x y z
N MET A 1 0.06 -15.91 -1.41
CA MET A 1 -1.04 -14.91 -1.44
C MET A 1 -1.71 -14.98 -0.08
N ALA A 2 -1.72 -13.90 0.67
CA ALA A 2 -2.43 -13.83 1.95
C ALA A 2 -3.79 -13.19 1.69
N THR A 3 -4.86 -13.87 2.00
CA THR A 3 -6.22 -13.33 1.97
C THR A 3 -6.78 -13.43 3.38
N ASP A 4 -7.14 -12.30 3.95
CA ASP A 4 -7.73 -12.23 5.28
C ASP A 4 -9.02 -11.42 5.15
N PHE A 5 -10.15 -12.14 5.12
CA PHE A 5 -11.46 -11.51 5.11
C PHE A 5 -12.11 -11.65 6.49
N PRO A 6 -12.81 -10.62 6.98
CA PRO A 6 -13.54 -10.71 8.22
C PRO A 6 -14.53 -11.87 8.15
N SER A 7 -14.40 -12.83 9.06
CA SER A 7 -15.22 -14.04 9.07
C SER A 7 -16.64 -13.82 9.57
N THR A 8 -16.91 -12.66 10.18
CA THR A 8 -18.23 -12.31 10.72
C THR A 8 -18.55 -10.83 10.57
N PHE A 9 -19.84 -10.50 10.36
CA PHE A 9 -20.37 -9.14 10.35
C PHE A 9 -20.20 -8.39 11.68
N GLU A 10 -19.84 -9.06 12.75
CA GLU A 10 -19.65 -8.46 14.08
C GLU A 10 -18.40 -7.61 14.19
N GLU A 11 -17.40 -7.88 13.34
CA GLU A 11 -16.18 -7.07 13.23
C GLU A 11 -16.31 -5.94 12.19
N GLN A 12 -17.41 -5.19 12.22
CA GLN A 12 -17.76 -4.16 11.22
C GLN A 12 -16.78 -2.97 11.21
N SER A 13 -15.56 -3.21 10.77
CA SER A 13 -14.61 -2.14 10.51
C SER A 13 -14.47 -1.95 8.99
N CYS A 14 -14.77 -0.74 8.51
CA CYS A 14 -14.51 -0.38 7.11
C CYS A 14 -13.03 -0.58 6.74
N MET A 15 -12.11 -0.41 7.69
CA MET A 15 -10.68 -0.65 7.51
C MET A 15 -10.39 -2.10 7.15
N LYS A 16 -11.04 -3.05 7.81
CA LYS A 16 -10.90 -4.49 7.50
C LYS A 16 -11.47 -4.83 6.14
N MET A 17 -12.61 -4.22 5.77
CA MET A 17 -13.25 -4.46 4.47
C MET A 17 -12.41 -3.99 3.28
N VAL A 18 -11.64 -2.93 3.44
CA VAL A 18 -10.74 -2.41 2.38
C VAL A 18 -9.36 -3.09 2.35
N GLY A 19 -9.18 -4.16 3.14
CA GLY A 19 -7.97 -4.97 3.08
C GLY A 19 -6.78 -4.44 3.88
N TYR A 20 -6.99 -3.53 4.83
CA TYR A 20 -5.92 -3.00 5.68
C TYR A 20 -5.14 -4.11 6.40
N ASP A 21 -5.84 -4.99 7.12
CA ASP A 21 -5.21 -6.08 7.86
C ASP A 21 -4.48 -7.06 6.94
N MET A 22 -5.05 -7.35 5.77
CA MET A 22 -4.42 -8.20 4.75
C MET A 22 -3.08 -7.61 4.29
N THR A 23 -3.06 -6.34 3.97
CA THR A 23 -1.85 -5.62 3.54
C THR A 23 -0.82 -5.56 4.67
N ALA A 24 -1.23 -5.21 5.89
CA ALA A 24 -0.35 -5.15 7.05
C ALA A 24 0.27 -6.51 7.39
N ASN A 25 -0.52 -7.59 7.35
CA ASN A 25 -0.03 -8.95 7.59
C ASN A 25 0.94 -9.41 6.50
N ALA A 26 0.65 -9.13 5.24
CA ALA A 26 1.54 -9.44 4.12
C ALA A 26 2.87 -8.68 4.23
N THR A 27 2.81 -7.40 4.55
CA THR A 27 3.97 -6.53 4.77
C THR A 27 4.85 -7.04 5.92
N LYS A 28 4.23 -7.35 7.05
CA LYS A 28 4.94 -7.92 8.19
C LYS A 28 5.66 -9.21 7.82
N ALA A 29 4.95 -10.14 7.17
CA ALA A 29 5.54 -11.41 6.75
C ALA A 29 6.69 -11.23 5.75
N LEU A 30 6.60 -10.23 4.86
CA LEU A 30 7.66 -9.90 3.92
C LEU A 30 8.91 -9.38 4.65
N PHE A 31 8.76 -8.39 5.51
CA PHE A 31 9.88 -7.78 6.22
C PHE A 31 10.54 -8.75 7.22
N GLU A 32 9.77 -9.64 7.85
CA GLU A 32 10.33 -10.71 8.68
C GLU A 32 11.19 -11.69 7.90
N LYS A 33 10.81 -12.00 6.65
CA LYS A 33 11.58 -12.92 5.78
C LYS A 33 12.81 -12.28 5.17
N THR A 34 12.74 -11.00 4.82
CA THR A 34 13.80 -10.31 4.08
C THR A 34 14.78 -9.57 4.97
N LEU A 35 14.47 -9.40 6.26
CA LEU A 35 15.22 -8.60 7.23
C LEU A 35 15.30 -7.09 6.87
N PHE A 36 14.58 -6.64 5.85
CA PHE A 36 14.41 -5.22 5.54
C PHE A 36 13.38 -4.57 6.47
N LYS A 37 13.42 -3.25 6.55
CA LYS A 37 12.46 -2.43 7.28
C LYS A 37 11.72 -1.52 6.30
N PRO A 38 10.54 -1.00 6.66
CA PRO A 38 9.86 0.03 5.86
C PRO A 38 10.75 1.23 5.53
N THR A 39 11.71 1.54 6.41
CA THR A 39 12.65 2.66 6.23
C THR A 39 13.76 2.40 5.20
N ASP A 40 13.93 1.17 4.78
CA ASP A 40 14.96 0.76 3.81
C ASP A 40 14.42 0.74 2.39
N VAL A 41 13.14 1.11 2.22
CA VAL A 41 12.45 1.14 0.92
C VAL A 41 12.51 2.55 0.37
N ASP A 42 12.93 2.71 -0.87
CA ASP A 42 13.01 3.99 -1.58
C ASP A 42 11.83 4.19 -2.54
N VAL A 43 11.42 3.14 -3.23
CA VAL A 43 10.37 3.18 -4.27
C VAL A 43 9.30 2.16 -3.98
N ILE A 44 8.04 2.57 -4.13
CA ILE A 44 6.88 1.73 -3.83
C ILE A 44 5.88 1.84 -4.99
N GLU A 45 5.57 0.72 -5.62
CA GLU A 45 4.40 0.58 -6.50
C GLU A 45 3.29 -0.10 -5.70
N LEU A 46 2.23 0.62 -5.42
CA LEU A 46 1.11 0.12 -4.61
C LEU A 46 -0.22 0.24 -5.35
N HIS A 47 -1.23 -0.43 -4.81
CA HIS A 47 -2.58 -0.42 -5.34
C HIS A 47 -3.33 0.85 -4.93
N ASP A 48 -3.43 1.80 -5.83
CA ASP A 48 -4.05 3.11 -5.64
C ASP A 48 -5.39 3.25 -6.39
N CYS A 49 -6.23 2.21 -6.37
CA CYS A 49 -7.53 2.27 -7.06
C CYS A 49 -8.41 3.44 -6.59
N PHE A 50 -8.24 3.90 -5.37
CA PHE A 50 -8.79 5.12 -4.80
C PHE A 50 -7.76 5.81 -3.91
N SER A 51 -7.76 7.13 -3.85
CA SER A 51 -6.85 7.91 -3.01
C SER A 51 -6.94 7.55 -1.51
N ALA A 52 -8.14 7.26 -1.03
CA ALA A 52 -8.34 6.79 0.35
C ALA A 52 -7.63 5.44 0.59
N ASN A 53 -7.68 4.53 -0.39
CA ASN A 53 -7.00 3.24 -0.29
C ASN A 53 -5.47 3.40 -0.27
N GLU A 54 -4.94 4.34 -1.04
CA GLU A 54 -3.53 4.68 -1.04
C GLU A 54 -3.06 5.15 0.34
N MET A 55 -3.81 6.09 0.98
CA MET A 55 -3.52 6.56 2.34
C MET A 55 -3.51 5.42 3.36
N LEU A 56 -4.51 4.54 3.32
CA LEU A 56 -4.58 3.37 4.20
C LEU A 56 -3.40 2.42 3.97
N THR A 57 -2.97 2.28 2.74
CA THR A 57 -1.82 1.44 2.38
C THR A 57 -0.52 2.00 2.95
N TYR A 58 -0.33 3.33 3.00
CA TYR A 58 0.84 3.92 3.65
C TYR A 58 0.97 3.50 5.12
N GLU A 59 -0.14 3.50 5.83
CA GLU A 59 -0.20 3.07 7.22
C GLU A 59 0.01 1.55 7.35
N ALA A 60 -0.61 0.75 6.49
CA ALA A 60 -0.48 -0.70 6.49
C ALA A 60 0.94 -1.18 6.15
N LEU A 61 1.67 -0.43 5.31
CA LEU A 61 3.08 -0.67 5.00
C LEU A 61 4.03 -0.19 6.11
N GLY A 62 3.54 0.56 7.10
CA GLY A 62 4.34 1.11 8.17
C GLY A 62 5.20 2.31 7.76
N LEU A 63 4.83 3.02 6.70
CA LEU A 63 5.53 4.24 6.24
C LEU A 63 5.27 5.41 7.19
N CYS A 64 4.14 5.39 7.88
CA CYS A 64 3.74 6.34 8.91
C CYS A 64 2.95 5.65 10.01
N ALA A 65 2.76 6.32 11.14
CA ALA A 65 1.90 5.84 12.22
C ALA A 65 0.42 5.88 11.81
N PRO A 66 -0.44 5.06 12.40
CA PRO A 66 -1.89 5.09 12.14
C PRO A 66 -2.47 6.50 12.32
N GLY A 67 -3.28 6.94 11.36
CA GLY A 67 -3.88 8.28 11.31
C GLY A 67 -2.92 9.39 10.87
N LYS A 68 -1.72 9.07 10.39
CA LYS A 68 -0.69 10.04 10.01
C LYS A 68 -0.36 10.08 8.52
N ALA A 69 -1.12 9.37 7.69
CA ALA A 69 -0.91 9.38 6.25
C ALA A 69 -1.05 10.78 5.64
N GLY A 70 -2.00 11.60 6.12
CA GLY A 70 -2.15 12.99 5.69
C GLY A 70 -0.91 13.84 5.97
N GLU A 71 -0.31 13.70 7.16
CA GLU A 71 0.91 14.44 7.50
C GLU A 71 2.12 14.02 6.64
N LEU A 72 2.20 12.74 6.26
CA LEU A 72 3.22 12.24 5.34
C LEU A 72 3.08 12.89 3.96
N ILE A 73 1.85 13.01 3.46
CA ILE A 73 1.54 13.66 2.17
C ILE A 73 1.83 15.15 2.23
N ASP A 74 1.41 15.85 3.28
CA ASP A 74 1.61 17.29 3.45
C ASP A 74 3.11 17.67 3.48
N ARG A 75 3.97 16.77 3.97
CA ARG A 75 5.43 16.93 3.93
C ARG A 75 6.04 16.61 2.56
N GLY A 76 5.29 16.02 1.65
CA GLY A 76 5.80 15.53 0.37
C GLY A 76 6.67 14.28 0.49
N ASP A 77 6.53 13.53 1.57
CA ASP A 77 7.32 12.32 1.85
C ASP A 77 6.93 11.12 0.96
N ASN A 78 5.88 11.26 0.15
CA ASN A 78 5.36 10.21 -0.75
C ASN A 78 5.67 10.48 -2.24
N THR A 79 6.52 11.43 -2.57
CA THR A 79 6.80 11.84 -3.95
C THR A 79 8.29 12.06 -4.20
N TYR A 80 8.64 12.43 -5.43
CA TYR A 80 10.01 12.71 -5.82
C TYR A 80 10.66 13.78 -4.93
N GLY A 81 11.82 13.44 -4.36
CA GLY A 81 12.54 14.28 -3.41
C GLY A 81 12.11 14.13 -1.96
N GLY A 82 11.04 13.38 -1.69
CA GLY A 82 10.60 12.99 -0.36
C GLY A 82 11.32 11.75 0.16
N LYS A 83 10.80 11.19 1.24
CA LYS A 83 11.38 10.01 1.88
C LYS A 83 11.15 8.73 1.06
N TYR A 84 10.00 8.63 0.41
CA TYR A 84 9.61 7.51 -0.46
C TYR A 84 9.17 8.06 -1.81
N VAL A 85 9.35 7.29 -2.88
CA VAL A 85 8.75 7.60 -4.18
C VAL A 85 7.63 6.60 -4.41
N VAL A 86 6.38 7.06 -4.31
CA VAL A 86 5.21 6.20 -4.45
C VAL A 86 4.65 6.31 -5.86
N ASN A 87 4.37 5.16 -6.46
CA ASN A 87 3.77 5.03 -7.79
C ASN A 87 4.45 5.90 -8.87
N PRO A 88 5.79 5.85 -9.04
CA PRO A 88 6.47 6.63 -10.07
C PRO A 88 6.00 6.29 -11.49
N SER A 89 5.44 5.10 -11.70
CA SER A 89 4.83 4.70 -12.97
C SER A 89 3.47 5.36 -13.25
N GLY A 90 2.90 6.08 -12.29
CA GLY A 90 1.62 6.77 -12.35
C GLY A 90 0.47 6.07 -11.62
N GLY A 91 0.67 4.84 -11.12
CA GLY A 91 -0.35 4.07 -10.41
C GLY A 91 -1.57 3.70 -11.27
N LEU A 92 -2.58 3.09 -10.66
CA LEU A 92 -3.81 2.68 -11.35
C LEU A 92 -4.69 3.87 -11.74
N ILE A 93 -4.68 4.92 -10.94
CA ILE A 93 -5.44 6.15 -11.21
C ILE A 93 -4.99 6.77 -12.54
N SER A 94 -3.69 6.74 -12.82
CA SER A 94 -3.12 7.36 -14.02
C SER A 94 -3.08 6.41 -15.23
N LYS A 95 -2.71 5.13 -15.01
CA LYS A 95 -2.54 4.13 -16.08
C LYS A 95 -3.80 3.38 -16.45
N GLY A 96 -4.80 3.39 -15.58
CA GLY A 96 -5.99 2.56 -15.69
C GLY A 96 -5.90 1.28 -14.85
N HIS A 97 -7.06 0.70 -14.57
CA HIS A 97 -7.22 -0.45 -13.68
C HIS A 97 -8.04 -1.56 -14.34
N PRO A 98 -7.50 -2.29 -15.31
CA PRO A 98 -8.16 -3.47 -15.85
C PRO A 98 -8.10 -4.59 -14.81
N LEU A 99 -9.19 -4.81 -14.06
CA LEU A 99 -9.27 -5.66 -12.87
C LEU A 99 -8.64 -7.05 -13.04
N GLY A 100 -8.78 -7.66 -14.21
CA GLY A 100 -8.20 -8.98 -14.49
C GLY A 100 -6.71 -8.97 -14.85
N ALA A 101 -6.11 -7.82 -15.15
CA ALA A 101 -4.74 -7.71 -15.63
C ALA A 101 -3.81 -6.87 -14.72
N THR A 102 -4.35 -6.18 -13.74
CA THR A 102 -3.60 -5.25 -12.88
C THR A 102 -2.40 -5.92 -12.20
N GLY A 103 -2.56 -7.12 -11.68
CA GLY A 103 -1.47 -7.87 -11.05
C GLY A 103 -0.30 -8.14 -12.00
N THR A 104 -0.57 -8.40 -13.27
CA THR A 104 0.45 -8.61 -14.30
C THR A 104 1.18 -7.31 -14.63
N ASN A 105 0.46 -6.18 -14.69
CA ASN A 105 1.06 -4.88 -14.95
C ASN A 105 1.99 -4.42 -13.83
N SER A 106 1.67 -4.70 -12.58
CA SER A 106 2.53 -4.36 -11.44
C SER A 106 3.86 -5.12 -11.53
N TYR A 107 3.83 -6.41 -11.89
CA TYR A 107 5.07 -7.20 -12.09
C TYR A 107 5.95 -6.70 -13.24
N SER A 108 5.36 -6.15 -14.29
CA SER A 108 6.13 -5.67 -15.46
C SER A 108 6.82 -4.33 -15.23
N THR A 109 6.46 -3.60 -14.19
CA THR A 109 7.08 -2.31 -13.82
C THR A 109 8.28 -2.48 -12.86
N GLU A 110 8.44 -3.66 -12.26
CA GLU A 110 9.54 -3.96 -11.32
C GLU A 110 10.79 -4.57 -12.00
N LEU A 111 10.76 -4.75 -13.32
CA LEU A 111 11.88 -5.28 -14.15
C LEU A 111 12.52 -4.16 -14.95
#